data_f95d18490dae5698e74a25e61c4a3f09
#
_entry.id   f95d18490dae5698e74a25e61c4a3f09
#
_cell.length_a   1.000
_cell.length_b   1.000
_cell.length_c   1.000
_cell.angle_alpha   90.00
_cell.angle_beta   90.00
_cell.angle_gamma   90.00
#
_symmetry.space_group_name_H-M   'P 1'
#
loop_
_entity.id
_entity.type
_entity.pdbx_description
1 polymer ?
#
loop_
_entity_poly.entity_id
_entity_poly.type
_entity_poly.pdbx_seq_one_letter_code
_entity_poly.pdbx_strand_id
1 'polypeptide(L)'
;MIMKSQQNRIEVSDQTLVVLRAPQRIWSKLYQYQRVCVQWLWELDQQRVGGILGDEMGLGKTVQVIAFLASLSFSGRQLAQGSRGSKLGPTLIVCPTTVMHQWVREFHHWWPILRVSILHDSGSYSGTSASSLIRSTCANNGVLITRSDH
;
A
#
# COMPACT_ATOMS: atom_id res chain seq x y z
N MET A 1 14.98 26.65 -17.71
CA MET A 1 15.37 26.35 -16.32
C MET A 1 14.67 25.07 -15.93
N ILE A 2 15.35 23.93 -16.06
CA ILE A 2 14.77 22.60 -15.89
C ILE A 2 14.87 22.26 -14.41
N MET A 3 13.73 22.25 -13.71
CA MET A 3 13.67 21.77 -12.33
C MET A 3 13.93 20.25 -12.34
N LYS A 4 15.09 19.85 -11.85
CA LYS A 4 15.39 18.44 -11.54
C LYS A 4 14.48 18.01 -10.39
N SER A 5 13.51 17.15 -10.70
CA SER A 5 12.74 16.44 -9.68
C SER A 5 13.70 15.59 -8.85
N GLN A 6 13.84 15.92 -7.57
CA GLN A 6 14.55 15.07 -6.61
C GLN A 6 13.78 13.75 -6.47
N GLN A 7 14.22 12.75 -7.21
CA GLN A 7 13.82 11.37 -7.01
C GLN A 7 14.51 10.88 -5.74
N ASN A 8 13.74 10.61 -4.69
CA ASN A 8 14.26 9.90 -3.52
C ASN A 8 14.64 8.47 -3.94
N ARG A 9 15.93 8.28 -4.24
CA ARG A 9 16.55 6.98 -4.49
C ARG A 9 16.95 6.38 -3.15
N ILE A 10 16.49 5.18 -2.88
CA ILE A 10 17.02 4.33 -1.82
C ILE A 10 18.01 3.40 -2.53
N GLU A 11 19.29 3.56 -2.25
CA GLU A 11 20.35 2.69 -2.80
C GLU A 11 20.54 1.51 -1.85
N VAL A 12 20.30 0.30 -2.36
CA VAL A 12 20.70 -0.96 -1.72
C VAL A 12 21.75 -1.60 -2.62
N SER A 13 22.88 -1.99 -2.05
CA SER A 13 24.08 -2.47 -2.75
C SER A 13 23.83 -3.78 -3.50
N ASP A 14 24.28 -3.74 -4.73
CA ASP A 14 24.63 -4.81 -5.68
C ASP A 14 23.51 -5.68 -6.29
N GLN A 15 23.53 -5.73 -7.62
CA GLN A 15 22.73 -6.51 -8.58
C GLN A 15 21.25 -6.10 -8.78
N THR A 16 21.09 -5.10 -9.66
CA THR A 16 19.80 -4.60 -10.16
C THR A 16 19.04 -3.78 -9.10
N LEU A 17 19.39 -2.50 -9.00
CA LEU A 17 18.74 -1.51 -8.13
C LEU A 17 17.24 -1.45 -8.41
N VAL A 18 16.45 -2.16 -7.60
CA VAL A 18 15.00 -2.00 -7.57
C VAL A 18 14.69 -0.77 -6.71
N VAL A 19 14.35 0.34 -7.36
CA VAL A 19 14.09 1.60 -6.68
C VAL A 19 12.61 1.71 -6.34
N LEU A 20 12.27 1.83 -5.06
CA LEU A 20 10.94 2.22 -4.64
C LEU A 20 10.69 3.69 -4.98
N ARG A 21 9.67 3.96 -5.79
CA ARG A 21 9.25 5.32 -6.14
C ARG A 21 7.98 5.67 -5.39
N ALA A 22 8.07 6.67 -4.52
CA ALA A 22 6.92 7.16 -3.78
C ALA A 22 6.21 8.30 -4.55
N PRO A 23 4.87 8.32 -4.60
CA PRO A 23 4.14 9.45 -5.17
C PRO A 23 4.43 10.72 -4.38
N GLN A 24 4.90 11.77 -5.06
CA GLN A 24 5.26 13.05 -4.41
C GLN A 24 4.10 13.63 -3.58
N ARG A 25 2.87 13.45 -4.04
CA ARG A 25 1.66 13.92 -3.34
C ARG A 25 1.51 13.34 -1.93
N ILE A 26 1.93 12.08 -1.71
CA ILE A 26 1.91 11.44 -0.40
C ILE A 26 3.21 11.76 0.34
N TRP A 27 4.35 11.55 -0.33
CA TRP A 27 5.68 11.65 0.28
C TRP A 27 5.93 13.01 0.95
N SER A 28 5.50 14.10 0.30
CA SER A 28 5.68 15.45 0.85
C SER A 28 4.89 15.72 2.15
N LYS A 29 3.84 14.95 2.39
CA LYS A 29 2.98 15.08 3.57
C LYS A 29 3.40 14.19 4.74
N LEU A 30 4.28 13.22 4.51
CA LEU A 30 4.78 12.33 5.55
C LEU A 30 5.82 13.02 6.41
N TYR A 31 5.73 12.81 7.72
CA TYR A 31 6.81 13.13 8.64
C TYR A 31 8.04 12.26 8.40
N GLN A 32 9.21 12.71 8.87
CA GLN A 32 10.46 12.00 8.65
C GLN A 32 10.42 10.55 9.17
N TYR A 33 9.92 10.33 10.38
CA TYR A 33 9.80 8.99 10.96
C TYR A 33 8.85 8.08 10.15
N GLN A 34 7.78 8.62 9.57
CA GLN A 34 6.88 7.87 8.69
C GLN A 34 7.57 7.45 7.38
N ARG A 35 8.40 8.32 6.84
CA ARG A 35 9.21 7.99 5.65
C ARG A 35 10.21 6.87 5.94
N VAL A 36 10.86 6.91 7.11
CA VAL A 36 11.74 5.82 7.57
C VAL A 36 10.97 4.50 7.68
N CYS A 37 9.74 4.52 8.22
CA CYS A 37 8.91 3.32 8.27
C CYS A 37 8.56 2.78 6.88
N VAL A 38 8.22 3.65 5.92
CA VAL A 38 7.95 3.22 4.53
C VAL A 38 9.19 2.56 3.91
N GLN A 39 10.39 3.07 4.18
CA GLN A 39 11.65 2.47 3.74
C GLN A 39 11.86 1.09 4.38
N TRP A 40 11.66 0.98 5.68
CA TRP A 40 11.76 -0.30 6.40
C TRP A 40 10.76 -1.34 5.87
N LEU A 41 9.50 -0.96 5.61
CA LEU A 41 8.50 -1.85 5.00
C LEU A 41 8.94 -2.32 3.62
N TRP A 42 9.59 -1.44 2.84
CA TRP A 42 10.17 -1.82 1.55
C TRP A 42 11.31 -2.83 1.70
N GLU A 43 12.20 -2.67 2.67
CA GLU A 43 13.28 -3.62 2.94
C GLU A 43 12.74 -5.01 3.31
N LEU A 44 11.68 -5.06 4.14
CA LEU A 44 10.99 -6.31 4.47
C LEU A 44 10.39 -6.99 3.22
N ASP A 45 9.74 -6.21 2.35
CA ASP A 45 9.16 -6.70 1.09
C ASP A 45 10.24 -7.30 0.18
N GLN A 46 11.39 -6.64 0.05
CA GLN A 46 12.52 -7.17 -0.74
C GLN A 46 13.09 -8.47 -0.17
N GLN A 47 13.14 -8.59 1.14
CA GLN A 47 13.59 -9.80 1.83
C GLN A 47 12.50 -10.88 1.88
N ARG A 48 11.26 -10.57 1.48
CA ARG A 48 10.08 -11.44 1.58
C ARG A 48 9.82 -11.94 2.99
N VAL A 49 10.00 -11.06 3.96
CA VAL A 49 9.73 -11.32 5.39
C VAL A 49 8.63 -10.39 5.89
N GLY A 50 8.02 -10.76 7.00
CA GLY A 50 7.06 -9.92 7.71
C GLY A 50 7.74 -9.03 8.75
N GLY A 51 6.95 -8.14 9.37
CA GLY A 51 7.41 -7.28 10.46
C GLY A 51 6.27 -6.85 11.36
N ILE A 52 6.62 -6.25 12.50
CA ILE A 52 5.67 -5.69 13.46
C ILE A 52 5.92 -4.18 13.56
N LEU A 53 4.92 -3.39 13.18
CA LEU A 53 4.95 -1.93 13.33
C LEU A 53 4.44 -1.56 14.73
N GLY A 54 5.36 -1.43 15.68
CA GLY A 54 5.11 -1.22 17.11
C GLY A 54 5.02 0.23 17.55
N ASP A 55 4.84 1.19 16.65
CA ASP A 55 4.72 2.61 16.97
C ASP A 55 3.56 2.90 17.95
N GLU A 56 3.68 3.97 18.72
CA GLU A 56 2.60 4.43 19.60
C GLU A 56 1.32 4.77 18.84
N MET A 57 0.19 4.77 19.56
CA MET A 57 -1.09 5.21 18.99
C MET A 57 -1.00 6.69 18.58
N GLY A 58 -1.61 7.04 17.47
CA GLY A 58 -1.62 8.43 16.97
C GLY A 58 -0.46 8.76 16.00
N LEU A 59 0.61 7.97 15.91
CA LEU A 59 1.75 8.24 15.03
C LEU A 59 1.46 7.93 13.53
N GLY A 60 0.22 7.61 13.19
CA GLY A 60 -0.18 7.44 11.78
C GLY A 60 0.27 6.12 11.15
N LYS A 61 0.20 4.99 11.88
CA LYS A 61 0.50 3.66 11.33
C LYS A 61 -0.29 3.38 10.05
N THR A 62 -1.56 3.76 9.99
CA THR A 62 -2.43 3.58 8.82
C THR A 62 -1.88 4.30 7.59
N VAL A 63 -1.48 5.56 7.72
CA VAL A 63 -0.91 6.30 6.58
C VAL A 63 0.45 5.76 6.16
N GLN A 64 1.26 5.24 7.08
CA GLN A 64 2.54 4.60 6.76
C GLN A 64 2.33 3.36 5.87
N VAL A 65 1.38 2.49 6.23
CA VAL A 65 1.02 1.31 5.44
C VAL A 65 0.45 1.72 4.07
N ILE A 66 -0.47 2.69 4.05
CA ILE A 66 -1.06 3.18 2.78
C ILE A 66 0.01 3.81 1.89
N ALA A 67 0.94 4.58 2.44
CA ALA A 67 2.03 5.19 1.70
C ALA A 67 2.97 4.13 1.10
N PHE A 68 3.25 3.05 1.82
CA PHE A 68 4.01 1.92 1.30
C PHE A 68 3.28 1.23 0.13
N LEU A 69 2.00 0.87 0.29
CA LEU A 69 1.19 0.24 -0.77
C LEU A 69 1.03 1.16 -2.00
N ALA A 70 0.86 2.45 -1.77
CA ALA A 70 0.82 3.46 -2.83
C ALA A 70 2.15 3.53 -3.60
N SER A 71 3.27 3.42 -2.89
CA SER A 71 4.61 3.43 -3.50
C SER A 71 4.85 2.19 -4.35
N LEU A 72 4.43 0.99 -3.90
CA LEU A 72 4.46 -0.24 -4.69
C LEU A 72 3.59 -0.12 -5.95
N SER A 73 2.35 0.36 -5.79
CA SER A 73 1.42 0.58 -6.92
C SER A 73 1.98 1.56 -7.94
N PHE A 74 2.58 2.66 -7.48
CA PHE A 74 3.17 3.69 -8.33
C PHE A 74 4.41 3.19 -9.07
N SER A 75 5.32 2.49 -8.36
CA SER A 75 6.51 1.88 -8.95
C SER A 75 6.14 0.85 -10.01
N GLY A 76 5.18 -0.03 -9.72
CA GLY A 76 4.73 -1.06 -10.66
C GLY A 76 4.13 -0.51 -11.95
N ARG A 77 3.48 0.65 -11.92
CA ARG A 77 2.94 1.32 -13.12
C ARG A 77 4.02 1.90 -14.02
N GLN A 78 5.11 2.40 -13.44
CA GLN A 78 6.23 2.95 -14.20
C GLN A 78 7.13 1.88 -14.82
N LEU A 79 7.10 0.67 -14.26
CA LEU A 79 7.91 -0.48 -14.69
C LEU A 79 7.18 -1.38 -15.70
N ALA A 80 6.04 -0.96 -16.25
CA ALA A 80 5.18 -1.76 -17.14
C ALA A 80 5.86 -2.24 -18.44
N GLN A 81 7.09 -1.82 -18.72
CA GLN A 81 7.87 -2.20 -19.91
C GLN A 81 9.17 -2.93 -19.52
N GLY A 82 9.05 -4.14 -18.98
CA GLY A 82 10.17 -5.08 -19.01
C GLY A 82 11.12 -5.14 -17.81
N SER A 83 10.95 -4.32 -16.78
CA SER A 83 11.82 -4.34 -15.61
C SER A 83 11.25 -5.21 -14.48
N ARG A 84 12.12 -5.99 -13.82
CA ARG A 84 11.81 -6.73 -12.57
C ARG A 84 11.65 -5.76 -11.39
N GLY A 85 10.54 -5.03 -11.33
CA GLY A 85 10.21 -4.19 -10.18
C GLY A 85 9.15 -4.86 -9.31
N SER A 86 9.17 -4.60 -8.01
CA SER A 86 8.08 -5.02 -7.13
C SER A 86 6.79 -4.35 -7.56
N LYS A 87 5.80 -5.15 -7.93
CA LYS A 87 4.46 -4.69 -8.28
C LYS A 87 3.55 -4.99 -7.11
N LEU A 88 2.68 -4.03 -6.76
CA LEU A 88 1.62 -4.32 -5.82
C LEU A 88 0.77 -5.48 -6.35
N GLY A 89 0.73 -6.57 -5.59
CA GLY A 89 -0.22 -7.65 -5.76
C GLY A 89 -1.54 -7.37 -5.03
N PRO A 90 -2.51 -8.31 -5.08
CA PRO A 90 -3.70 -8.22 -4.26
C PRO A 90 -3.30 -8.15 -2.78
N THR A 91 -3.89 -7.21 -2.05
CA THR A 91 -3.57 -6.94 -0.64
C THR A 91 -4.76 -7.29 0.23
N LEU A 92 -4.52 -8.00 1.33
CA LEU A 92 -5.53 -8.31 2.34
C LEU A 92 -5.24 -7.51 3.62
N ILE A 93 -6.25 -6.80 4.11
CA ILE A 93 -6.23 -6.14 5.42
C ILE A 93 -7.25 -6.83 6.32
N VAL A 94 -6.78 -7.33 7.46
CA VAL A 94 -7.62 -7.94 8.49
C VAL A 94 -7.64 -7.00 9.69
N CYS A 95 -8.82 -6.53 10.08
CA CYS A 95 -8.96 -5.57 11.16
C CYS A 95 -10.32 -5.69 11.86
N PRO A 96 -10.49 -5.12 13.06
CA PRO A 96 -11.80 -5.04 13.71
C PRO A 96 -12.83 -4.33 12.84
N THR A 97 -14.09 -4.79 12.88
CA THR A 97 -15.21 -4.24 12.10
C THR A 97 -15.36 -2.73 12.27
N THR A 98 -15.12 -2.21 13.47
CA THR A 98 -15.24 -0.79 13.83
C THR A 98 -14.33 0.14 13.02
N VAL A 99 -13.19 -0.38 12.54
CA VAL A 99 -12.18 0.43 11.81
C VAL A 99 -12.14 0.14 10.29
N MET A 100 -12.94 -0.81 9.78
CA MET A 100 -12.93 -1.15 8.35
C MET A 100 -13.27 0.05 7.45
N HIS A 101 -14.32 0.78 7.76
CA HIS A 101 -14.71 1.98 7.02
C HIS A 101 -13.71 3.14 7.16
N GLN A 102 -12.99 3.20 8.28
CA GLN A 102 -11.90 4.15 8.45
C GLN A 102 -10.77 3.85 7.46
N TRP A 103 -10.36 2.58 7.31
CA TRP A 103 -9.37 2.17 6.30
C TRP A 103 -9.80 2.59 4.88
N VAL A 104 -11.06 2.37 4.50
CA VAL A 104 -11.57 2.79 3.19
C VAL A 104 -11.43 4.31 2.99
N ARG A 105 -11.85 5.12 3.99
CA ARG A 105 -11.74 6.58 3.93
C ARG A 105 -10.28 7.03 3.80
N GLU A 106 -9.36 6.41 4.56
CA GLU A 106 -7.93 6.71 4.50
C GLU A 106 -7.34 6.37 3.13
N PHE A 107 -7.69 5.23 2.53
CA PHE A 107 -7.26 4.91 1.16
C PHE A 107 -7.78 5.94 0.16
N HIS A 108 -9.06 6.31 0.22
CA HIS A 108 -9.63 7.30 -0.68
C HIS A 108 -8.99 8.68 -0.52
N HIS A 109 -8.60 9.03 0.69
CA HIS A 109 -7.92 10.31 0.97
C HIS A 109 -6.49 10.33 0.44
N TRP A 110 -5.70 9.29 0.76
CA TRP A 110 -4.28 9.26 0.45
C TRP A 110 -3.97 8.75 -0.95
N TRP A 111 -4.63 7.68 -1.38
CA TRP A 111 -4.35 7.04 -2.67
C TRP A 111 -5.62 6.48 -3.34
N PRO A 112 -6.51 7.32 -3.87
CA PRO A 112 -7.82 6.92 -4.44
C PRO A 112 -7.71 6.03 -5.69
N ILE A 113 -6.50 5.82 -6.21
CA ILE A 113 -6.26 4.98 -7.39
C ILE A 113 -6.38 3.48 -7.05
N LEU A 114 -6.12 3.10 -5.79
CA LEU A 114 -6.30 1.71 -5.36
C LEU A 114 -7.79 1.41 -5.22
N ARG A 115 -8.20 0.29 -5.84
CA ARG A 115 -9.53 -0.25 -5.62
C ARG A 115 -9.58 -0.92 -4.26
N VAL A 116 -10.44 -0.46 -3.38
CA VAL A 116 -10.63 -0.97 -2.03
C VAL A 116 -12.02 -1.55 -1.90
N SER A 117 -12.14 -2.76 -1.38
CA SER A 117 -13.40 -3.46 -1.17
C SER A 117 -13.47 -4.04 0.24
N ILE A 118 -14.67 -4.04 0.83
CA ILE A 118 -14.92 -4.65 2.14
C ILE A 118 -15.62 -5.99 1.94
N LEU A 119 -15.03 -7.05 2.45
CA LEU A 119 -15.64 -8.38 2.55
C LEU A 119 -16.31 -8.53 3.93
N HIS A 120 -17.50 -7.99 4.06
CA HIS A 120 -18.32 -8.03 5.27
C HIS A 120 -19.78 -7.71 4.90
N ASP A 121 -20.75 -8.13 5.71
CA ASP A 121 -22.19 -7.94 5.46
C ASP A 121 -22.59 -6.46 5.30
N SER A 122 -21.90 -5.55 5.99
CA SER A 122 -22.04 -4.09 5.82
C SER A 122 -21.21 -3.49 4.67
N GLY A 123 -20.65 -4.34 3.80
CA GLY A 123 -19.63 -3.94 2.83
C GLY A 123 -20.10 -3.85 1.39
N SER A 124 -19.11 -3.87 0.49
CA SER A 124 -19.24 -3.51 -0.92
C SER A 124 -19.82 -4.61 -1.81
N TYR A 125 -20.22 -5.76 -1.27
CA TYR A 125 -20.65 -6.87 -2.13
C TYR A 125 -22.16 -7.17 -2.12
N SER A 126 -22.99 -6.18 -1.76
CA SER A 126 -24.44 -6.29 -1.89
C SER A 126 -24.83 -6.69 -3.33
N GLY A 127 -25.35 -7.91 -3.49
CA GLY A 127 -25.77 -8.46 -4.79
C GLY A 127 -24.69 -9.21 -5.57
N THR A 128 -23.45 -9.34 -5.07
CA THR A 128 -22.41 -10.19 -5.65
C THR A 128 -21.94 -11.24 -4.64
N SER A 129 -21.46 -12.42 -5.11
CA SER A 129 -20.91 -13.40 -4.21
C SER A 129 -19.55 -12.97 -3.66
N ALA A 130 -19.21 -13.37 -2.42
CA ALA A 130 -17.88 -13.16 -1.83
C ALA A 130 -16.75 -13.64 -2.75
N SER A 131 -16.93 -14.79 -3.42
CA SER A 131 -15.97 -15.33 -4.37
C SER A 131 -15.78 -14.43 -5.60
N SER A 132 -16.83 -13.77 -6.06
CA SER A 132 -16.74 -12.81 -7.18
C SER A 132 -15.97 -11.56 -6.77
N LEU A 133 -16.21 -11.04 -5.56
CA LEU A 133 -15.50 -9.90 -5.01
C LEU A 133 -14.01 -10.20 -4.87
N ILE A 134 -13.66 -11.36 -4.29
CA ILE A 134 -12.26 -11.79 -4.14
C ILE A 134 -11.58 -11.88 -5.51
N ARG A 135 -12.20 -12.58 -6.49
CA ARG A 135 -11.63 -12.68 -7.85
C ARG A 135 -11.41 -11.32 -8.49
N SER A 136 -12.39 -10.42 -8.38
CA SER A 136 -12.28 -9.06 -8.92
C SER A 136 -11.16 -8.27 -8.25
N THR A 137 -10.99 -8.41 -6.94
CA THR A 137 -9.90 -7.74 -6.19
C THR A 137 -8.55 -8.28 -6.62
N CYS A 138 -8.41 -9.61 -6.75
CA CYS A 138 -7.17 -10.23 -7.22
C CYS A 138 -6.83 -9.80 -8.66
N ALA A 139 -7.79 -9.82 -9.57
CA ALA A 139 -7.57 -9.45 -10.96
C ALA A 139 -7.11 -7.99 -11.15
N ASN A 140 -7.52 -7.11 -10.24
CA ASN A 140 -7.19 -5.68 -10.31
C ASN A 140 -6.05 -5.26 -9.36
N ASN A 141 -5.39 -6.20 -8.69
CA ASN A 141 -4.37 -5.91 -7.66
C ASN A 141 -4.90 -4.89 -6.62
N GLY A 142 -6.15 -5.09 -6.21
CA GLY A 142 -6.83 -4.22 -5.26
C GLY A 142 -6.55 -4.57 -3.80
N VAL A 143 -7.19 -3.84 -2.91
CA VAL A 143 -7.16 -4.06 -1.46
C VAL A 143 -8.49 -4.65 -1.02
N LEU A 144 -8.45 -5.78 -0.34
CA LEU A 144 -9.60 -6.40 0.31
C LEU A 144 -9.47 -6.20 1.82
N ILE A 145 -10.50 -5.63 2.43
CA ILE A 145 -10.57 -5.45 3.88
C ILE A 145 -11.59 -6.44 4.42
N THR A 146 -11.21 -7.19 5.45
CA THR A 146 -12.10 -8.12 6.15
C THR A 146 -11.91 -8.03 7.65
N ARG A 147 -12.85 -8.64 8.39
CA ARG A 147 -12.76 -8.67 9.85
C ARG A 147 -11.86 -9.81 10.34
N SER A 148 -11.27 -9.59 11.51
CA SER A 148 -10.75 -10.68 12.33
C SER A 148 -11.91 -11.25 13.13
N ASP A 149 -12.33 -12.49 12.82
CA ASP A 149 -13.21 -13.23 13.71
C ASP A 149 -12.42 -13.67 14.95
N HIS A 150 -13.01 -13.45 16.12
CA HIS A 150 -12.53 -14.00 17.40
C HIS A 150 -13.16 -15.35 17.65
#